data_069f30199fb8dc94cb6a01ffb682d288
#
_entry.id   069f30199fb8dc94cb6a01ffb682d288
#
_cell.length_a   1.000
_cell.length_b   1.000
_cell.length_c   1.000
_cell.angle_alpha   90.00
_cell.angle_beta   90.00
_cell.angle_gamma   90.00
#
_symmetry.space_group_name_H-M   'P 1'
#
loop_
_entity.id
_entity.type
_entity.pdbx_description
1 polymer ?
#
loop_
_entity_poly.entity_id
_entity_poly.type
_entity_poly.pdbx_seq_one_letter_code
_entity_poly.pdbx_strand_id
1 'polypeptide(L)'
;MQQAFPVFEGAEGGRVHAPIEYIQIKKLAEAVRNYGVSANFTIAQVERLANHAMTPGDWQTVVKAAAPSMGMYLEWKALWQDSCQTQARANATMKGDQRTWTFELLTGQGQHAANQTNYHWGAYAQISAAAVKAWKALPKKGEASGQLTKITQGAQESFSDFVARMTEAAGRIFGDSEQAAPLVEQLIYEQATQECRAAIAPRKNKGLQDWLRVCRELGGPLTNAGLAAAILQSQKCSVGRNDRRTCFNCGKPGHLKKDCRAPDKKGGDPHSLL
;
A
#
# COMPACT_ATOMS: atom_id res chain seq x y z
N MET A 1 -19.79 15.41 22.74
CA MET A 1 -18.40 15.87 22.74
C MET A 1 -18.15 16.55 21.41
N GLN A 2 -18.03 17.89 21.39
CA GLN A 2 -17.61 18.61 20.20
C GLN A 2 -16.16 18.20 19.88
N GLN A 3 -15.94 17.67 18.68
CA GLN A 3 -14.59 17.43 18.19
C GLN A 3 -13.90 18.78 18.05
N ALA A 4 -12.88 19.03 18.85
CA ALA A 4 -12.05 20.23 18.70
C ALA A 4 -11.31 20.12 17.37
N PHE A 5 -11.54 21.08 16.47
CA PHE A 5 -10.80 21.22 15.24
C PHE A 5 -9.48 21.92 15.54
N PRO A 6 -8.38 21.65 14.83
CA PRO A 6 -7.11 22.30 15.08
C PRO A 6 -7.21 23.83 15.05
N VAL A 7 -7.94 24.40 14.09
CA VAL A 7 -8.28 25.85 14.09
C VAL A 7 -9.78 26.01 13.97
N PHE A 8 -10.37 26.76 14.89
CA PHE A 8 -11.82 27.06 14.92
C PHE A 8 -12.08 28.50 15.43
N GLU A 9 -13.28 28.96 15.19
CA GLU A 9 -13.73 30.28 15.74
C GLU A 9 -14.15 30.11 17.20
N GLY A 10 -13.55 30.91 18.08
CA GLY A 10 -13.90 30.97 19.49
C GLY A 10 -15.22 31.71 19.72
N ALA A 11 -15.86 31.47 20.88
CA ALA A 11 -17.15 32.07 21.24
C ALA A 11 -17.13 33.61 21.35
N GLU A 12 -15.97 34.18 21.60
CA GLU A 12 -15.77 35.65 21.76
C GLU A 12 -15.30 36.35 20.45
N GLY A 13 -15.32 35.65 19.33
CA GLY A 13 -14.81 36.15 18.05
C GLY A 13 -13.28 36.17 18.04
N GLY A 14 -12.67 35.28 17.32
CA GLY A 14 -11.23 35.06 17.22
C GLY A 14 -10.95 33.60 16.91
N ARG A 15 -9.76 33.32 16.42
CA ARG A 15 -9.39 31.97 16.08
C ARG A 15 -8.59 31.33 17.20
N VAL A 16 -8.97 30.11 17.54
CA VAL A 16 -8.32 29.31 18.57
C VAL A 16 -7.73 28.09 17.90
N HIS A 17 -6.54 27.71 18.31
CA HIS A 17 -5.88 26.47 17.90
C HIS A 17 -5.93 25.46 19.03
N ALA A 18 -6.46 24.28 18.75
CA ALA A 18 -6.36 23.13 19.65
C ALA A 18 -5.50 22.05 19.00
N PRO A 19 -4.59 21.42 19.74
CA PRO A 19 -3.82 20.29 19.22
C PRO A 19 -4.74 19.17 18.78
N ILE A 20 -4.31 18.42 17.74
CA ILE A 20 -5.03 17.22 17.30
C ILE A 20 -5.09 16.24 18.46
N GLU A 21 -6.26 15.64 18.66
CA GLU A 21 -6.46 14.67 19.70
C GLU A 21 -5.56 13.44 19.49
N TYR A 22 -4.92 13.01 20.56
CA TYR A 22 -4.07 11.81 20.58
C TYR A 22 -4.76 10.57 19.97
N ILE A 23 -6.08 10.43 20.18
CA ILE A 23 -6.86 9.31 19.64
C ILE A 23 -6.86 9.30 18.12
N GLN A 24 -6.91 10.46 17.45
CA GLN A 24 -6.89 10.56 15.99
C GLN A 24 -5.52 10.17 15.44
N ILE A 25 -4.45 10.65 16.06
CA ILE A 25 -3.07 10.29 15.71
C ILE A 25 -2.86 8.78 15.89
N LYS A 26 -3.31 8.24 17.03
CA LYS A 26 -3.22 6.80 17.34
C LYS A 26 -3.95 5.95 16.30
N LYS A 27 -5.20 6.31 15.95
CA LYS A 27 -5.98 5.57 14.94
C LYS A 27 -5.29 5.57 13.57
N LEU A 28 -4.69 6.69 13.17
CA LEU A 28 -3.95 6.75 11.92
C LEU A 28 -2.68 5.88 11.99
N ALA A 29 -1.92 5.95 13.08
CA ALA A 29 -0.72 5.13 13.26
C ALA A 29 -1.03 3.62 13.31
N GLU A 30 -2.15 3.22 13.93
CA GLU A 30 -2.65 1.85 13.92
C GLU A 30 -3.07 1.40 12.51
N ALA A 31 -3.77 2.26 11.75
CA ALA A 31 -4.14 1.99 10.37
C ALA A 31 -2.89 1.77 9.49
N VAL A 32 -1.88 2.62 9.64
CA VAL A 32 -0.60 2.48 8.92
C VAL A 32 0.11 1.18 9.29
N ARG A 33 0.13 0.82 10.57
CA ARG A 33 0.78 -0.42 11.06
C ARG A 33 0.09 -1.67 10.55
N ASN A 34 -1.24 -1.69 10.58
CA ASN A 34 -2.03 -2.87 10.29
C ASN A 34 -2.27 -3.08 8.79
N TYR A 35 -2.45 -1.99 8.04
CA TYR A 35 -2.88 -2.04 6.64
C TYR A 35 -1.86 -1.42 5.67
N GLY A 36 -0.87 -0.68 6.19
CA GLY A 36 0.09 0.05 5.37
C GLY A 36 -0.38 1.44 4.97
N VAL A 37 0.57 2.26 4.48
CA VAL A 37 0.33 3.69 4.14
C VAL A 37 -0.60 3.87 2.95
N SER A 38 -0.59 2.94 2.00
CA SER A 38 -1.33 3.00 0.74
C SER A 38 -2.68 2.29 0.77
N ALA A 39 -3.07 1.67 1.90
CA ALA A 39 -4.37 1.03 2.03
C ALA A 39 -5.51 2.06 1.97
N ASN A 40 -6.59 1.72 1.29
CA ASN A 40 -7.76 2.60 1.17
C ASN A 40 -8.29 3.07 2.52
N PHE A 41 -8.28 2.19 3.53
CA PHE A 41 -8.69 2.55 4.89
C PHE A 41 -7.77 3.63 5.50
N THR A 42 -6.45 3.50 5.32
CA THR A 42 -5.48 4.48 5.81
C THR A 42 -5.63 5.82 5.08
N ILE A 43 -5.77 5.79 3.75
CA ILE A 43 -6.01 6.98 2.94
C ILE A 43 -7.29 7.68 3.39
N ALA A 44 -8.38 6.96 3.62
CA ALA A 44 -9.63 7.52 4.11
C ALA A 44 -9.49 8.23 5.48
N GLN A 45 -8.61 7.72 6.39
CA GLN A 45 -8.30 8.41 7.65
C GLN A 45 -7.55 9.72 7.42
N VAL A 46 -6.60 9.76 6.49
CA VAL A 46 -5.87 10.99 6.13
C VAL A 46 -6.81 12.01 5.48
N GLU A 47 -7.67 11.58 4.56
CA GLU A 47 -8.68 12.44 3.94
C GLU A 47 -9.68 13.00 4.95
N ARG A 48 -10.05 12.20 5.95
CA ARG A 48 -10.89 12.66 7.05
C ARG A 48 -10.23 13.78 7.86
N LEU A 49 -8.94 13.70 8.13
CA LEU A 49 -8.18 14.78 8.78
C LEU A 49 -8.16 16.04 7.93
N ALA A 50 -8.10 15.91 6.60
CA ALA A 50 -8.07 17.02 5.66
C ALA A 50 -9.38 17.85 5.62
N ASN A 51 -10.48 17.31 6.16
CA ASN A 51 -11.74 18.07 6.31
C ASN A 51 -11.68 19.11 7.45
N HIS A 52 -10.59 19.16 8.18
CA HIS A 52 -10.37 20.10 9.28
C HIS A 52 -9.33 21.14 8.87
N ALA A 53 -9.44 22.34 9.46
CA ALA A 53 -8.46 23.39 9.27
C ALA A 53 -7.20 23.10 10.05
N MET A 54 -6.32 22.28 9.48
CA MET A 54 -5.05 21.90 10.05
C MET A 54 -3.94 22.87 9.65
N THR A 55 -3.13 23.26 10.63
CA THR A 55 -1.94 24.06 10.36
C THR A 55 -0.85 23.22 9.68
N PRO A 56 0.12 23.86 9.01
CA PRO A 56 1.33 23.17 8.54
C PRO A 56 2.04 22.36 9.64
N GLY A 57 2.10 22.91 10.86
CA GLY A 57 2.67 22.23 12.02
C GLY A 57 1.91 20.98 12.45
N ASP A 58 0.57 21.04 12.43
CA ASP A 58 -0.28 19.88 12.74
C ASP A 58 -0.03 18.74 11.75
N TRP A 59 0.01 19.02 10.45
CA TRP A 59 0.29 18.04 9.43
C TRP A 59 1.65 17.36 9.64
N GLN A 60 2.70 18.16 9.90
CA GLN A 60 4.03 17.60 10.17
C GLN A 60 4.03 16.71 11.41
N THR A 61 3.34 17.12 12.48
CA THR A 61 3.24 16.35 13.72
C THR A 61 2.51 15.04 13.51
N VAL A 62 1.35 15.05 12.87
CA VAL A 62 0.54 13.86 12.61
C VAL A 62 1.28 12.88 11.73
N VAL A 63 1.85 13.35 10.61
CA VAL A 63 2.54 12.46 9.68
C VAL A 63 3.81 11.90 10.30
N LYS A 64 4.57 12.68 11.06
CA LYS A 64 5.75 12.21 11.79
C LYS A 64 5.41 11.13 12.80
N ALA A 65 4.28 11.25 13.48
CA ALA A 65 3.83 10.26 14.46
C ALA A 65 3.25 8.99 13.83
N ALA A 66 2.60 9.11 12.66
CA ALA A 66 1.99 7.98 11.97
C ALA A 66 2.93 7.25 11.01
N ALA A 67 3.98 7.90 10.52
CA ALA A 67 4.92 7.30 9.57
C ALA A 67 5.68 6.12 10.21
N PRO A 68 5.82 4.99 9.51
CA PRO A 68 6.50 3.80 10.03
C PRO A 68 8.03 3.98 10.18
N SER A 69 8.59 5.00 9.54
CA SER A 69 10.02 5.35 9.64
C SER A 69 10.24 6.84 9.41
N MET A 70 11.35 7.36 9.94
CA MET A 70 11.77 8.74 9.68
C MET A 70 12.03 8.98 8.17
N GLY A 71 12.54 7.98 7.46
CA GLY A 71 12.75 8.06 6.00
C GLY A 71 11.44 8.35 5.25
N MET A 72 10.36 7.66 5.61
CA MET A 72 9.05 7.88 4.99
C MET A 72 8.46 9.26 5.34
N TYR A 73 8.67 9.74 6.58
CA TYR A 73 8.30 11.10 6.94
C TYR A 73 9.05 12.15 6.10
N LEU A 74 10.36 11.98 5.92
CA LEU A 74 11.17 12.90 5.12
C LEU A 74 10.75 12.89 3.65
N GLU A 75 10.41 11.73 3.12
CA GLU A 75 9.90 11.57 1.75
C GLU A 75 8.54 12.27 1.59
N TRP A 76 7.60 12.02 2.52
CA TRP A 76 6.33 12.74 2.53
C TRP A 76 6.55 14.25 2.61
N LYS A 77 7.47 14.71 3.46
CA LYS A 77 7.76 16.14 3.63
C LYS A 77 8.27 16.76 2.34
N ALA A 78 9.15 16.08 1.61
CA ALA A 78 9.65 16.53 0.32
C ALA A 78 8.51 16.64 -0.71
N LEU A 79 7.69 15.59 -0.86
CA LEU A 79 6.53 15.58 -1.76
C LEU A 79 5.51 16.66 -1.41
N TRP A 80 5.30 16.89 -0.11
CA TRP A 80 4.41 17.94 0.38
C TRP A 80 4.95 19.33 0.03
N GLN A 81 6.22 19.58 0.24
CA GLN A 81 6.88 20.85 -0.13
C GLN A 81 6.81 21.10 -1.64
N ASP A 82 7.04 20.11 -2.48
CA ASP A 82 6.90 20.21 -3.94
C ASP A 82 5.47 20.55 -4.36
N SER A 83 4.47 19.92 -3.71
CA SER A 83 3.06 20.24 -3.93
C SER A 83 2.72 21.66 -3.51
N CYS A 84 3.20 22.11 -2.35
CA CYS A 84 3.03 23.50 -1.88
C CYS A 84 3.72 24.51 -2.80
N GLN A 85 4.91 24.20 -3.32
CA GLN A 85 5.61 25.07 -4.27
C GLN A 85 4.83 25.21 -5.59
N THR A 86 4.29 24.11 -6.08
CA THR A 86 3.44 24.12 -7.29
C THR A 86 2.18 24.97 -7.05
N GLN A 87 1.53 24.78 -5.90
CA GLN A 87 0.34 25.54 -5.54
C GLN A 87 0.65 27.04 -5.36
N ALA A 88 1.76 27.39 -4.71
CA ALA A 88 2.17 28.78 -4.53
C ALA A 88 2.42 29.50 -5.87
N ARG A 89 3.02 28.81 -6.85
CA ARG A 89 3.19 29.34 -8.21
C ARG A 89 1.83 29.60 -8.88
N ALA A 90 0.88 28.69 -8.74
CA ALA A 90 -0.47 28.90 -9.24
C ALA A 90 -1.16 30.09 -8.53
N ASN A 91 -1.04 30.19 -7.20
CA ASN A 91 -1.59 31.28 -6.42
C ASN A 91 -1.05 32.66 -6.86
N ALA A 92 0.24 32.76 -7.21
CA ALA A 92 0.86 34.00 -7.66
C ALA A 92 0.20 34.60 -8.91
N THR A 93 -0.47 33.78 -9.72
CA THR A 93 -1.21 34.21 -10.92
C THR A 93 -2.66 34.59 -10.63
N MET A 94 -3.16 34.30 -9.43
CA MET A 94 -4.53 34.56 -9.02
C MET A 94 -4.74 36.03 -8.58
N LYS A 95 -6.00 36.43 -8.50
CA LYS A 95 -6.41 37.77 -8.00
C LYS A 95 -6.86 37.65 -6.54
N GLY A 96 -6.78 38.76 -5.82
CA GLY A 96 -7.23 38.85 -4.42
C GLY A 96 -6.27 38.22 -3.43
N ASP A 97 -6.81 37.79 -2.28
CA ASP A 97 -6.04 37.30 -1.14
C ASP A 97 -5.24 36.01 -1.46
N GLN A 98 -5.73 35.23 -2.40
CA GLN A 98 -5.07 33.98 -2.80
C GLN A 98 -3.65 34.20 -3.32
N ARG A 99 -3.37 35.36 -3.93
CA ARG A 99 -2.02 35.72 -4.38
C ARG A 99 -1.00 35.79 -3.24
N THR A 100 -1.47 36.05 -2.01
CA THR A 100 -0.60 36.16 -0.82
C THR A 100 -0.28 34.82 -0.19
N TRP A 101 -0.89 33.70 -0.64
CA TRP A 101 -0.64 32.38 -0.11
C TRP A 101 0.61 31.78 -0.75
N THR A 102 1.74 32.24 -0.23
CA THR A 102 3.08 31.87 -0.69
C THR A 102 3.50 30.48 -0.23
N PHE A 103 4.59 29.99 -0.76
CA PHE A 103 5.19 28.72 -0.30
C PHE A 103 5.48 28.75 1.22
N GLU A 104 6.02 29.85 1.72
CA GLU A 104 6.33 30.01 3.14
C GLU A 104 5.08 29.93 4.02
N LEU A 105 3.97 30.54 3.58
CA LEU A 105 2.68 30.44 4.29
C LEU A 105 2.15 29.00 4.25
N LEU A 106 2.13 28.36 3.08
CA LEU A 106 1.60 27.00 2.92
C LEU A 106 2.44 25.94 3.68
N THR A 107 3.72 26.19 3.89
CA THR A 107 4.62 25.30 4.65
C THR A 107 4.86 25.71 6.09
N GLY A 108 4.34 26.88 6.50
CA GLY A 108 4.54 27.41 7.84
C GLY A 108 6.00 27.77 8.13
N GLN A 109 6.71 28.35 7.15
CA GLN A 109 8.12 28.71 7.28
C GLN A 109 8.29 30.25 7.39
N GLY A 110 9.52 30.69 7.69
CA GLY A 110 9.86 32.09 7.77
C GLY A 110 8.99 32.85 8.79
N GLN A 111 8.40 33.96 8.37
CA GLN A 111 7.52 34.78 9.22
C GLN A 111 6.24 34.06 9.67
N HIS A 112 5.86 32.98 9.00
CA HIS A 112 4.67 32.19 9.29
C HIS A 112 4.92 31.04 10.28
N ALA A 113 6.13 30.85 10.75
CA ALA A 113 6.49 29.74 11.65
C ALA A 113 5.83 29.88 13.04
N ALA A 114 5.76 31.10 13.57
CA ALA A 114 5.25 31.36 14.93
C ALA A 114 3.73 31.48 15.01
N ASN A 115 3.06 31.90 13.94
CA ASN A 115 1.62 32.12 13.94
C ASN A 115 0.96 31.50 12.71
N GLN A 116 0.39 30.32 12.90
CA GLN A 116 -0.28 29.53 11.87
C GLN A 116 -1.80 29.49 12.05
N THR A 117 -2.34 30.21 13.03
CA THR A 117 -3.76 30.13 13.42
C THR A 117 -4.64 31.08 12.59
N ASN A 118 -4.07 32.17 12.09
CA ASN A 118 -4.82 33.25 11.44
C ASN A 118 -4.75 33.22 9.90
N TYR A 119 -4.59 32.06 9.28
CA TYR A 119 -4.64 31.98 7.82
C TYR A 119 -6.07 32.04 7.30
N HIS A 120 -6.24 32.48 6.06
CA HIS A 120 -7.53 32.37 5.38
C HIS A 120 -7.94 30.89 5.27
N TRP A 121 -9.25 30.58 5.41
CA TRP A 121 -9.74 29.20 5.37
C TRP A 121 -9.35 28.45 4.11
N GLY A 122 -9.33 29.14 2.96
CA GLY A 122 -8.85 28.57 1.70
C GLY A 122 -7.38 28.17 1.71
N ALA A 123 -6.53 28.84 2.50
CA ALA A 123 -5.13 28.43 2.64
C ALA A 123 -5.00 27.08 3.39
N TYR A 124 -5.79 26.87 4.46
CA TYR A 124 -5.83 25.56 5.13
C TYR A 124 -6.32 24.45 4.21
N ALA A 125 -7.29 24.73 3.35
CA ALA A 125 -7.75 23.76 2.35
C ALA A 125 -6.63 23.37 1.37
N GLN A 126 -5.83 24.34 0.91
CA GLN A 126 -4.69 24.06 0.03
C GLN A 126 -3.58 23.29 0.75
N ILE A 127 -3.28 23.64 2.02
CA ILE A 127 -2.31 22.93 2.85
C ILE A 127 -2.72 21.45 3.01
N SER A 128 -3.99 21.23 3.33
CA SER A 128 -4.54 19.87 3.49
C SER A 128 -4.56 19.09 2.18
N ALA A 129 -4.95 19.72 1.08
CA ALA A 129 -4.92 19.06 -0.25
C ALA A 129 -3.51 18.64 -0.64
N ALA A 130 -2.51 19.53 -0.40
CA ALA A 130 -1.11 19.22 -0.65
C ALA A 130 -0.62 18.05 0.24
N ALA A 131 -1.02 18.01 1.51
CA ALA A 131 -0.64 16.97 2.46
C ALA A 131 -1.21 15.59 2.08
N VAL A 132 -2.50 15.54 1.68
CA VAL A 132 -3.14 14.31 1.18
C VAL A 132 -2.51 13.85 -0.12
N LYS A 133 -2.23 14.76 -1.06
CA LYS A 133 -1.55 14.45 -2.32
C LYS A 133 -0.19 13.82 -2.06
N ALA A 134 0.60 14.41 -1.18
CA ALA A 134 1.91 13.88 -0.79
C ALA A 134 1.79 12.49 -0.13
N TRP A 135 0.79 12.28 0.73
CA TRP A 135 0.55 10.97 1.34
C TRP A 135 0.24 9.89 0.31
N LYS A 136 -0.64 10.18 -0.65
CA LYS A 136 -0.99 9.24 -1.72
C LYS A 136 0.17 8.91 -2.65
N ALA A 137 1.15 9.80 -2.75
CA ALA A 137 2.35 9.63 -3.56
C ALA A 137 3.45 8.84 -2.85
N LEU A 138 3.29 8.50 -1.55
CA LEU A 138 4.27 7.69 -0.83
C LEU A 138 4.41 6.30 -1.46
N PRO A 139 5.64 5.77 -1.60
CA PRO A 139 5.88 4.44 -2.15
C PRO A 139 5.27 3.36 -1.26
N LYS A 140 4.70 2.35 -1.86
CA LYS A 140 4.24 1.16 -1.15
C LYS A 140 5.45 0.36 -0.68
N LYS A 141 5.43 -0.07 0.59
CA LYS A 141 6.51 -0.88 1.17
C LYS A 141 6.60 -2.21 0.40
N GLY A 142 7.72 -2.42 -0.29
CA GLY A 142 7.98 -3.63 -1.05
C GLY A 142 7.89 -3.50 -2.58
N GLU A 143 7.39 -2.37 -3.10
CA GLU A 143 7.46 -2.11 -4.54
C GLU A 143 8.76 -1.38 -4.86
N ALA A 144 9.62 -2.04 -5.63
CA ALA A 144 10.76 -1.38 -6.27
C ALA A 144 10.19 -0.29 -7.18
N SER A 145 10.20 0.95 -6.68
CA SER A 145 9.86 2.14 -7.46
C SER A 145 10.81 2.19 -8.65
N GLY A 146 10.32 2.02 -9.86
CA GLY A 146 11.05 2.44 -11.02
C GLY A 146 11.19 1.49 -12.19
N GLN A 147 10.74 0.25 -12.15
CA GLN A 147 10.81 -0.57 -13.36
C GLN A 147 9.46 -1.24 -13.63
N LEU A 148 8.60 -0.55 -14.39
CA LEU A 148 7.36 -1.12 -14.93
C LEU A 148 7.61 -2.47 -15.62
N THR A 149 8.80 -2.63 -16.21
CA THR A 149 9.25 -3.87 -16.86
C THR A 149 9.45 -5.04 -15.90
N LYS A 150 9.47 -4.84 -14.59
CA LYS A 150 9.55 -5.91 -13.58
C LYS A 150 8.19 -6.33 -13.01
N ILE A 151 7.14 -5.57 -13.32
CA ILE A 151 5.78 -5.87 -12.86
C ILE A 151 5.18 -6.92 -13.80
N THR A 152 5.30 -8.19 -13.48
CA THR A 152 4.69 -9.28 -14.26
C THR A 152 3.44 -9.79 -13.56
N GLN A 153 2.47 -10.30 -14.33
CA GLN A 153 1.29 -10.96 -13.78
C GLN A 153 1.68 -12.26 -13.09
N GLY A 154 1.28 -12.42 -11.83
CA GLY A 154 1.44 -13.66 -11.11
C GLY A 154 0.59 -14.79 -11.67
N ALA A 155 1.04 -16.05 -11.57
CA ALA A 155 0.33 -17.22 -12.11
C ALA A 155 -1.09 -17.41 -11.54
N GLN A 156 -1.35 -16.91 -10.32
CA GLN A 156 -2.66 -16.97 -9.66
C GLN A 156 -3.26 -15.59 -9.44
N GLU A 157 -2.67 -14.57 -10.01
CA GLU A 157 -3.15 -13.20 -9.91
C GLU A 157 -4.22 -12.93 -10.95
N SER A 158 -5.34 -12.31 -10.54
CA SER A 158 -6.35 -11.88 -11.48
C SER A 158 -5.77 -10.84 -12.44
N PHE A 159 -6.22 -10.84 -13.70
CA PHE A 159 -5.75 -9.86 -14.67
C PHE A 159 -6.10 -8.43 -14.24
N SER A 160 -7.24 -8.22 -13.57
CA SER A 160 -7.65 -6.91 -13.04
C SER A 160 -6.71 -6.38 -11.95
N ASP A 161 -6.24 -7.24 -11.04
CA ASP A 161 -5.31 -6.83 -9.98
C ASP A 161 -3.93 -6.49 -10.56
N PHE A 162 -3.47 -7.29 -11.52
CA PHE A 162 -2.23 -7.01 -12.25
C PHE A 162 -2.30 -5.67 -12.99
N VAL A 163 -3.40 -5.41 -13.73
CA VAL A 163 -3.63 -4.13 -14.42
C VAL A 163 -3.65 -2.97 -13.44
N ALA A 164 -4.33 -3.11 -12.30
CA ALA A 164 -4.37 -2.09 -11.27
C ALA A 164 -2.97 -1.75 -10.74
N ARG A 165 -2.13 -2.75 -10.45
CA ARG A 165 -0.74 -2.57 -10.02
C ARG A 165 0.11 -1.86 -11.07
N MET A 166 -0.03 -2.27 -12.33
CA MET A 166 0.71 -1.67 -13.44
C MET A 166 0.30 -0.21 -13.66
N THR A 167 -1.00 0.06 -13.69
CA THR A 167 -1.53 1.42 -13.88
C THR A 167 -1.14 2.34 -12.72
N GLU A 168 -1.21 1.85 -11.49
CA GLU A 168 -0.80 2.62 -10.31
C GLU A 168 0.70 2.93 -10.33
N ALA A 169 1.54 1.97 -10.69
CA ALA A 169 2.98 2.18 -10.84
C ALA A 169 3.31 3.16 -11.98
N ALA A 170 2.59 3.07 -13.10
CA ALA A 170 2.72 4.00 -14.21
C ALA A 170 2.30 5.43 -13.82
N GLY A 171 1.19 5.58 -13.09
CA GLY A 171 0.73 6.88 -12.58
C GLY A 171 1.74 7.57 -11.68
N ARG A 172 2.56 6.80 -10.91
CA ARG A 172 3.64 7.36 -10.10
C ARG A 172 4.82 7.89 -10.93
N ILE A 173 5.11 7.26 -12.06
CA ILE A 173 6.25 7.60 -12.92
C ILE A 173 5.89 8.73 -13.89
N PHE A 174 4.73 8.61 -14.54
CA PHE A 174 4.32 9.52 -15.61
C PHE A 174 3.26 10.55 -15.18
N GLY A 175 2.72 10.43 -13.95
CA GLY A 175 1.54 11.19 -13.54
C GLY A 175 0.30 10.73 -14.34
N ASP A 176 -0.72 11.58 -14.38
CA ASP A 176 -1.97 11.33 -15.13
C ASP A 176 -1.79 11.64 -16.64
N SER A 177 -0.69 11.24 -17.23
CA SER A 177 -0.38 11.53 -18.63
C SER A 177 -1.11 10.55 -19.56
N GLU A 178 -2.12 11.02 -20.29
CA GLU A 178 -2.75 10.26 -21.38
C GLU A 178 -1.73 9.81 -22.45
N GLN A 179 -0.62 10.51 -22.57
CA GLN A 179 0.45 10.16 -23.52
C GLN A 179 1.19 8.87 -23.12
N ALA A 180 1.16 8.49 -21.84
CA ALA A 180 1.75 7.24 -21.37
C ALA A 180 0.83 6.02 -21.55
N ALA A 181 -0.47 6.22 -21.80
CA ALA A 181 -1.45 5.15 -21.89
C ALA A 181 -1.07 4.06 -22.93
N PRO A 182 -0.62 4.38 -24.15
CA PRO A 182 -0.23 3.34 -25.14
C PRO A 182 0.97 2.50 -24.67
N LEU A 183 1.93 3.13 -23.98
CA LEU A 183 3.09 2.43 -23.43
C LEU A 183 2.67 1.49 -22.30
N VAL A 184 1.80 1.95 -21.41
CA VAL A 184 1.28 1.16 -20.28
C VAL A 184 0.47 -0.03 -20.81
N GLU A 185 -0.39 0.15 -21.79
CA GLU A 185 -1.13 -0.95 -22.45
C GLU A 185 -0.19 -1.97 -23.07
N GLN A 186 0.86 -1.53 -23.77
CA GLN A 186 1.85 -2.42 -24.35
C GLN A 186 2.55 -3.24 -23.25
N LEU A 187 2.96 -2.62 -22.15
CA LEU A 187 3.59 -3.31 -21.02
C LEU A 187 2.63 -4.30 -20.35
N ILE A 188 1.36 -3.94 -20.17
CA ILE A 188 0.33 -4.84 -19.67
C ILE A 188 0.22 -6.09 -20.56
N TYR A 189 0.18 -5.91 -21.88
CA TYR A 189 0.12 -7.02 -22.81
C TYR A 189 1.35 -7.92 -22.72
N GLU A 190 2.55 -7.34 -22.72
CA GLU A 190 3.81 -8.11 -22.72
C GLU A 190 4.05 -8.88 -21.43
N GLN A 191 3.59 -8.35 -20.32
CA GLN A 191 3.87 -8.89 -18.99
C GLN A 191 2.70 -9.68 -18.38
N ALA A 192 1.58 -9.79 -19.13
CA ALA A 192 0.50 -10.70 -18.78
C ALA A 192 0.91 -12.17 -18.93
N THR A 193 0.20 -13.05 -18.26
CA THR A 193 0.37 -14.51 -18.42
C THR A 193 0.15 -14.93 -19.86
N GLN A 194 0.70 -16.08 -20.26
CA GLN A 194 0.55 -16.60 -21.63
C GLN A 194 -0.92 -16.79 -22.01
N GLU A 195 -1.76 -17.21 -21.06
CA GLU A 195 -3.19 -17.42 -21.28
C GLU A 195 -3.90 -16.08 -21.55
N CYS A 196 -3.63 -15.05 -20.76
CA CYS A 196 -4.17 -13.71 -20.96
C CYS A 196 -3.67 -13.11 -22.28
N ARG A 197 -2.39 -13.24 -22.62
CA ARG A 197 -1.84 -12.77 -23.90
C ARG A 197 -2.52 -13.44 -25.11
N ALA A 198 -2.73 -14.75 -25.05
CA ALA A 198 -3.42 -15.49 -26.11
C ALA A 198 -4.87 -15.01 -26.29
N ALA A 199 -5.58 -14.70 -25.21
CA ALA A 199 -6.95 -14.18 -25.28
C ALA A 199 -7.01 -12.73 -25.78
N ILE A 200 -6.00 -11.91 -25.45
CA ILE A 200 -5.91 -10.50 -25.87
C ILE A 200 -5.43 -10.37 -27.33
N ALA A 201 -4.53 -11.22 -27.80
CA ALA A 201 -3.88 -11.11 -29.10
C ALA A 201 -4.84 -10.78 -30.27
N PRO A 202 -5.99 -11.50 -30.46
CA PRO A 202 -6.92 -11.21 -31.52
C PRO A 202 -7.70 -9.89 -31.34
N ARG A 203 -7.56 -9.25 -30.18
CA ARG A 203 -8.33 -8.07 -29.76
C ARG A 203 -7.43 -6.92 -29.30
N LYS A 204 -6.15 -6.97 -29.63
CA LYS A 204 -5.14 -6.01 -29.16
C LYS A 204 -5.55 -4.54 -29.40
N ASN A 205 -6.27 -4.28 -30.50
CA ASN A 205 -6.71 -2.94 -30.90
C ASN A 205 -7.99 -2.45 -30.20
N LYS A 206 -8.61 -3.26 -29.32
CA LYS A 206 -9.88 -2.89 -28.66
C LYS A 206 -9.70 -2.20 -27.32
N GLY A 207 -8.45 -2.03 -26.87
CA GLY A 207 -8.11 -1.33 -25.63
C GLY A 207 -8.33 -2.13 -24.36
N LEU A 208 -7.88 -1.56 -23.24
CA LEU A 208 -7.78 -2.19 -21.94
C LEU A 208 -9.11 -2.71 -21.38
N GLN A 209 -10.21 -2.02 -21.66
CA GLN A 209 -11.56 -2.42 -21.21
C GLN A 209 -12.00 -3.77 -21.80
N ASP A 210 -11.73 -4.01 -23.09
CA ASP A 210 -12.05 -5.30 -23.71
C ASP A 210 -11.11 -6.41 -23.19
N TRP A 211 -9.85 -6.08 -22.91
CA TRP A 211 -8.88 -7.01 -22.31
C TRP A 211 -9.31 -7.47 -20.92
N LEU A 212 -9.74 -6.53 -20.08
CA LEU A 212 -10.28 -6.84 -18.75
C LEU A 212 -11.49 -7.78 -18.83
N ARG A 213 -12.35 -7.58 -19.84
CA ARG A 213 -13.51 -8.43 -20.02
C ARG A 213 -13.14 -9.86 -20.43
N VAL A 214 -12.21 -10.03 -21.41
CA VAL A 214 -11.85 -11.37 -21.91
C VAL A 214 -10.94 -12.14 -20.96
N CYS A 215 -10.17 -11.44 -20.14
CA CYS A 215 -9.30 -12.06 -19.14
C CYS A 215 -9.96 -12.25 -17.78
N ARG A 216 -11.22 -11.86 -17.61
CA ARG A 216 -11.93 -11.91 -16.32
C ARG A 216 -11.92 -13.30 -15.67
N GLU A 217 -12.02 -14.34 -16.50
CA GLU A 217 -12.07 -15.73 -16.05
C GLU A 217 -10.73 -16.46 -16.21
N LEU A 218 -9.69 -15.74 -16.68
CA LEU A 218 -8.37 -16.27 -16.88
C LEU A 218 -7.45 -15.80 -15.73
N GLY A 219 -6.69 -16.72 -15.18
CA GLY A 219 -5.77 -16.40 -14.08
C GLY A 219 -6.52 -16.12 -12.77
N GLY A 220 -6.48 -16.96 -11.85
CA GLY A 220 -7.10 -16.82 -10.53
C GLY A 220 -7.21 -18.18 -9.85
N PRO A 221 -7.36 -18.22 -8.52
CA PRO A 221 -7.38 -19.48 -7.77
C PRO A 221 -8.56 -20.39 -8.11
N LEU A 222 -9.61 -19.85 -8.73
CA LEU A 222 -10.83 -20.59 -9.09
C LEU A 222 -10.89 -20.99 -10.58
N THR A 223 -9.85 -20.70 -11.38
CA THR A 223 -9.78 -21.17 -12.77
C THR A 223 -9.29 -22.62 -12.83
N ASN A 224 -9.60 -23.30 -13.96
CA ASN A 224 -9.11 -24.67 -14.18
C ASN A 224 -7.57 -24.75 -14.11
N ALA A 225 -6.86 -23.72 -14.56
CA ALA A 225 -5.40 -23.64 -14.44
C ALA A 225 -4.97 -23.44 -12.97
N GLY A 226 -5.67 -22.56 -12.22
CA GLY A 226 -5.43 -22.35 -10.78
C GLY A 226 -5.71 -23.60 -9.95
N LEU A 227 -6.80 -24.32 -10.25
CA LEU A 227 -7.11 -25.61 -9.63
C LEU A 227 -6.07 -26.68 -9.95
N ALA A 228 -5.63 -26.77 -11.20
CA ALA A 228 -4.56 -27.68 -11.61
C ALA A 228 -3.24 -27.36 -10.90
N ALA A 229 -2.87 -26.08 -10.78
CA ALA A 229 -1.68 -25.65 -10.05
C ALA A 229 -1.79 -25.96 -8.55
N ALA A 230 -2.94 -25.75 -7.92
CA ALA A 230 -3.19 -26.07 -6.52
C ALA A 230 -3.11 -27.57 -6.27
N ILE A 231 -3.65 -28.42 -7.18
CA ILE A 231 -3.56 -29.88 -7.11
C ILE A 231 -2.09 -30.33 -7.24
N LEU A 232 -1.33 -29.77 -8.18
CA LEU A 232 0.09 -30.07 -8.37
C LEU A 232 0.94 -29.66 -7.16
N GLN A 233 0.64 -28.53 -6.52
CA GLN A 233 1.28 -28.10 -5.28
C GLN A 233 0.95 -29.03 -4.12
N SER A 234 -0.31 -29.45 -3.97
CA SER A 234 -0.72 -30.39 -2.93
C SER A 234 -0.04 -31.75 -3.10
N GLN A 235 0.11 -32.23 -4.34
CA GLN A 235 0.84 -33.47 -4.65
C GLN A 235 2.34 -33.35 -4.34
N LYS A 236 2.99 -32.20 -4.64
CA LYS A 236 4.39 -31.96 -4.25
C LYS A 236 4.59 -31.93 -2.73
N CYS A 237 3.64 -31.39 -1.98
CA CYS A 237 3.68 -31.42 -0.52
C CYS A 237 3.45 -32.82 0.06
N SER A 238 2.72 -33.70 -0.62
CA SER A 238 2.49 -35.07 -0.19
C SER A 238 3.66 -36.00 -0.47
N VAL A 239 4.44 -35.75 -1.55
CA VAL A 239 5.63 -36.53 -1.90
C VAL A 239 6.84 -36.17 -1.01
N GLY A 240 6.84 -34.99 -0.36
CA GLY A 240 7.93 -34.55 0.53
C GLY A 240 7.87 -35.06 1.97
N ARG A 241 6.81 -35.73 2.39
CA ARG A 241 6.81 -36.46 3.67
C ARG A 241 7.45 -37.84 3.49
N ASN A 242 8.74 -37.84 3.31
CA ASN A 242 9.55 -39.01 3.67
C ASN A 242 9.33 -39.25 5.17
N ASP A 243 8.45 -40.18 5.48
CA ASP A 243 8.19 -40.64 6.83
C ASP A 243 9.51 -41.23 7.36
N ARG A 244 10.36 -40.43 7.98
CA ARG A 244 11.60 -40.87 8.66
C ARG A 244 11.29 -41.66 9.93
N ARG A 245 10.06 -42.13 10.08
CA ARG A 245 9.69 -43.04 11.16
C ARG A 245 10.32 -44.38 10.91
N THR A 246 11.27 -44.75 11.74
CA THR A 246 11.88 -46.07 11.78
C THR A 246 11.01 -46.99 12.62
N CYS A 247 10.96 -48.26 12.23
CA CYS A 247 10.22 -49.28 12.98
C CYS A 247 10.78 -49.41 14.41
N PHE A 248 9.96 -49.27 15.41
CA PHE A 248 10.34 -49.37 16.83
C PHE A 248 10.84 -50.77 17.23
N ASN A 249 10.65 -51.79 16.41
CA ASN A 249 11.15 -53.14 16.68
C ASN A 249 12.52 -53.41 16.03
N CYS A 250 12.70 -53.08 14.73
CA CYS A 250 13.92 -53.42 14.00
C CYS A 250 14.78 -52.21 13.59
N GLY A 251 14.31 -50.97 13.81
CA GLY A 251 15.03 -49.74 13.47
C GLY A 251 15.04 -49.35 11.97
N LYS A 252 14.49 -50.16 11.09
CA LYS A 252 14.50 -49.93 9.64
C LYS A 252 13.35 -49.01 9.24
N PRO A 253 13.55 -48.09 8.27
CA PRO A 253 12.47 -47.23 7.74
C PRO A 253 11.54 -48.04 6.81
N GLY A 254 10.32 -47.51 6.57
CA GLY A 254 9.39 -48.03 5.58
C GLY A 254 8.28 -48.94 6.11
N HIS A 255 8.25 -49.25 7.41
CA HIS A 255 7.13 -49.97 8.05
C HIS A 255 6.99 -49.62 9.51
N LEU A 256 5.83 -49.88 10.09
CA LEU A 256 5.56 -49.69 11.53
C LEU A 256 5.80 -50.98 12.30
N LYS A 257 5.90 -50.91 13.64
CA LYS A 257 6.12 -52.09 14.51
C LYS A 257 5.11 -53.21 14.25
N LYS A 258 3.85 -52.90 13.99
CA LYS A 258 2.78 -53.88 13.70
C LYS A 258 3.00 -54.69 12.42
N ASP A 259 3.74 -54.13 11.46
CA ASP A 259 4.00 -54.75 10.16
C ASP A 259 5.44 -55.28 10.07
N CYS A 260 6.14 -55.35 11.22
CA CYS A 260 7.52 -55.77 11.30
C CYS A 260 7.62 -57.32 11.24
N ARG A 261 8.34 -57.82 10.26
CA ARG A 261 8.62 -59.26 10.10
C ARG A 261 9.82 -59.76 10.92
N ALA A 262 10.53 -58.89 11.63
CA ALA A 262 11.62 -59.23 12.51
C ALA A 262 11.06 -59.74 13.86
N PRO A 263 11.69 -60.77 14.48
CA PRO A 263 11.25 -61.25 15.80
C PRO A 263 11.30 -60.14 16.84
N ASP A 264 10.30 -60.07 17.72
CA ASP A 264 10.25 -59.08 18.79
C ASP A 264 11.48 -59.20 19.68
N LYS A 265 12.22 -58.12 19.85
CA LYS A 265 13.25 -58.00 20.89
C LYS A 265 12.55 -58.05 22.26
N LYS A 266 12.53 -59.26 22.88
CA LYS A 266 12.13 -59.43 24.27
C LYS A 266 12.95 -58.48 25.12
N GLY A 267 12.28 -57.67 25.94
CA GLY A 267 12.90 -56.76 26.89
C GLY A 267 13.91 -57.49 27.76
N GLY A 268 15.14 -57.02 27.77
CA GLY A 268 16.11 -57.41 28.78
C GLY A 268 15.71 -56.71 30.11
N ASP A 269 15.63 -57.48 31.17
CA ASP A 269 15.35 -57.05 32.54
C ASP A 269 16.35 -55.95 32.98
N PRO A 270 15.91 -54.91 33.64
CA PRO A 270 16.79 -53.88 34.15
C PRO A 270 17.25 -54.16 35.62
N HIS A 271 17.64 -55.39 35.90
CA HIS A 271 18.23 -55.70 37.23
C HIS A 271 19.46 -56.58 37.02
N SER A 272 20.59 -55.96 36.79
CA SER A 272 21.90 -56.50 37.14
C SER A 272 22.98 -55.48 36.81
N LEU A 273 23.30 -54.66 37.76
CA LEU A 273 24.67 -54.17 38.04
C LEU A 273 24.68 -53.55 39.43
N LEU A 274 25.24 -54.33 40.32
CA LEU A 274 25.93 -53.84 41.52
C LEU A 274 27.08 -52.91 41.17
#